data_c9948974ff74731e7c9f0af4d7d4fed2
#
_entry.id   c9948974ff74731e7c9f0af4d7d4fed2
#
_cell.length_a   1.000
_cell.length_b   1.000
_cell.length_c   1.000
_cell.angle_alpha   90.00
_cell.angle_beta   90.00
_cell.angle_gamma   90.00
#
_symmetry.space_group_name_H-M   'P 1'
#
loop_
_entity.id
_entity.type
_entity.pdbx_description
1 polymer ?
#
loop_
_entity_poly.entity_id
_entity_poly.type
_entity_poly.pdbx_seq_one_letter_code
_entity_poly.pdbx_strand_id
1 'polypeptide(L)'
;MRLPVFVVKLHRWLGLLLGLQVILWISGGLVMSAVSIDKVRGDDRRRDADPTPFSAATPLLAPTTAAAALGIGELTGARLVLRLGRPAYRLDTAAGPVMVDAATGARLPALTAEDARAVAVADYAGRAEVAAVTRQEEPALEIRGREPPLWRVEFADGRRTTVYVDPASGEVAARRNVL
;
A
#
# COMPACT_ATOMS: atom_id res chain seq x y z
N MET A 1 46.63 42.05 -18.35
CA MET A 1 45.26 42.13 -18.95
C MET A 1 44.25 42.36 -17.84
N ARG A 2 43.61 43.52 -17.73
CA ARG A 2 42.59 43.78 -16.71
C ARG A 2 41.26 43.20 -17.19
N LEU A 3 40.73 42.17 -16.51
CA LEU A 3 39.40 41.65 -16.78
C LEU A 3 38.37 42.80 -16.67
N PRO A 4 37.46 42.95 -17.63
CA PRO A 4 36.46 44.03 -17.59
C PRO A 4 35.61 43.83 -16.30
N VAL A 5 35.31 44.97 -15.64
CA VAL A 5 34.55 45.00 -14.35
C VAL A 5 33.22 44.21 -14.43
N PHE A 6 32.64 44.14 -15.62
CA PHE A 6 31.45 43.36 -15.91
C PHE A 6 31.66 41.86 -15.64
N VAL A 7 32.78 41.28 -16.10
CA VAL A 7 33.10 39.85 -15.94
C VAL A 7 33.25 39.50 -14.45
N VAL A 8 33.92 40.37 -13.67
CA VAL A 8 34.07 40.17 -12.24
C VAL A 8 32.74 40.25 -11.52
N LYS A 9 31.88 41.21 -11.87
CA LYS A 9 30.52 41.30 -11.30
C LYS A 9 29.68 40.07 -11.64
N LEU A 10 29.68 39.66 -12.91
CA LEU A 10 28.95 38.47 -13.35
C LEU A 10 29.40 37.21 -12.61
N HIS A 11 30.73 37.01 -12.52
CA HIS A 11 31.27 35.87 -11.77
C HIS A 11 30.83 35.85 -10.31
N ARG A 12 30.85 37.01 -9.63
CA ARG A 12 30.38 37.10 -8.23
C ARG A 12 28.89 36.77 -8.09
N TRP A 13 28.05 37.30 -8.99
CA TRP A 13 26.63 37.01 -8.96
C TRP A 13 26.32 35.56 -9.26
N LEU A 14 26.98 34.94 -10.24
CA LEU A 14 26.84 33.52 -10.54
C LEU A 14 27.31 32.67 -9.36
N GLY A 15 28.45 33.03 -8.73
CA GLY A 15 28.93 32.33 -7.54
C GLY A 15 27.96 32.40 -6.36
N LEU A 16 27.32 33.56 -6.13
CA LEU A 16 26.31 33.71 -5.07
C LEU A 16 25.06 32.86 -5.38
N LEU A 17 24.60 32.86 -6.64
CA LEU A 17 23.42 32.09 -7.05
C LEU A 17 23.66 30.60 -6.91
N LEU A 18 24.81 30.11 -7.37
CA LEU A 18 25.20 28.70 -7.25
C LEU A 18 25.40 28.31 -5.78
N GLY A 19 26.04 29.17 -4.99
CA GLY A 19 26.21 28.95 -3.57
C GLY A 19 24.88 28.83 -2.82
N LEU A 20 23.92 29.71 -3.12
CA LEU A 20 22.57 29.62 -2.56
C LEU A 20 21.87 28.33 -2.96
N GLN A 21 21.97 27.95 -4.23
CA GLN A 21 21.39 26.71 -4.73
C GLN A 21 21.96 25.48 -4.00
N VAL A 22 23.26 25.42 -3.80
CA VAL A 22 23.93 24.33 -3.06
C VAL A 22 23.46 24.28 -1.60
N ILE A 23 23.35 25.44 -0.95
CA ILE A 23 22.83 25.52 0.42
C ILE A 23 21.38 24.98 0.49
N LEU A 24 20.53 25.36 -0.44
CA LEU A 24 19.14 24.87 -0.51
C LEU A 24 19.07 23.35 -0.72
N TRP A 25 19.93 22.80 -1.56
CA TRP A 25 20.00 21.34 -1.76
C TRP A 25 20.48 20.59 -0.51
N ILE A 26 21.53 21.08 0.14
CA ILE A 26 22.05 20.49 1.39
C ILE A 26 20.97 20.56 2.47
N SER A 27 20.30 21.72 2.62
CA SER A 27 19.23 21.88 3.61
C SER A 27 18.04 20.96 3.32
N GLY A 28 17.63 20.85 2.05
CA GLY A 28 16.57 19.93 1.64
C GLY A 28 16.94 18.47 1.89
N GLY A 29 18.18 18.08 1.58
CA GLY A 29 18.70 16.75 1.85
C GLY A 29 18.76 16.42 3.35
N LEU A 30 19.15 17.40 4.17
CA LEU A 30 19.17 17.23 5.63
C LEU A 30 17.74 17.04 6.20
N VAL A 31 16.77 17.82 5.75
CA VAL A 31 15.37 17.67 6.15
C VAL A 31 14.84 16.28 5.75
N MET A 32 15.11 15.86 4.50
CA MET A 32 14.69 14.54 4.02
C MET A 32 15.38 13.40 4.78
N SER A 33 16.63 13.58 5.20
CA SER A 33 17.36 12.59 6.02
C SER A 33 16.85 12.52 7.47
N ALA A 34 16.34 13.63 8.00
CA ALA A 34 15.81 13.70 9.36
C ALA A 34 14.36 13.12 9.47
N VAL A 35 13.64 13.06 8.36
CA VAL A 35 12.29 12.49 8.33
C VAL A 35 12.38 11.02 7.96
N SER A 36 11.97 10.13 8.87
CA SER A 36 11.90 8.68 8.60
C SER A 36 11.00 8.40 7.39
N ILE A 37 11.47 7.54 6.49
CA ILE A 37 10.71 7.09 5.32
C ILE A 37 9.37 6.44 5.71
N ASP A 38 9.33 5.79 6.87
CA ASP A 38 8.12 5.15 7.40
C ASP A 38 7.04 6.19 7.73
N LYS A 39 7.44 7.37 8.27
CA LYS A 39 6.51 8.48 8.49
C LYS A 39 5.97 9.05 7.19
N VAL A 40 6.81 9.18 6.17
CA VAL A 40 6.41 9.69 4.84
C VAL A 40 5.43 8.73 4.16
N ARG A 41 5.63 7.42 4.33
CA ARG A 41 4.78 6.38 3.76
C ARG A 41 3.53 6.08 4.59
N GLY A 42 3.47 6.53 5.84
CA GLY A 42 2.39 6.20 6.77
C GLY A 42 2.53 4.80 7.39
N ASP A 43 3.71 4.16 7.24
CA ASP A 43 3.98 2.84 7.78
C ASP A 43 4.30 2.88 9.29
N ASP A 44 4.57 4.06 9.85
CA ASP A 44 4.75 4.29 11.30
C ASP A 44 3.49 3.98 12.14
N ARG A 45 2.34 3.83 11.50
CA ARG A 45 1.07 3.41 12.10
C ARG A 45 0.64 2.00 11.72
N ARG A 46 1.54 1.24 11.11
CA ARG A 46 1.31 -0.16 10.83
C ARG A 46 1.47 -0.98 12.11
N ARG A 47 0.52 -1.86 12.37
CA ARG A 47 0.70 -2.92 13.34
C ARG A 47 1.52 -4.02 12.67
N ASP A 48 2.67 -4.36 13.24
CA ASP A 48 3.34 -5.59 12.83
C ASP A 48 2.42 -6.75 13.15
N ALA A 49 1.86 -7.34 12.10
CA ALA A 49 1.05 -8.52 12.27
C ALA A 49 1.97 -9.65 12.74
N ASP A 50 1.74 -10.16 13.93
CA ASP A 50 2.31 -11.45 14.30
C ASP A 50 1.89 -12.45 13.22
N PRO A 51 2.83 -13.27 12.72
CA PRO A 51 2.48 -14.29 11.76
C PRO A 51 1.41 -15.18 12.38
N THR A 52 0.18 -15.10 11.89
CA THR A 52 -0.89 -15.97 12.33
C THR A 52 -0.61 -17.37 11.81
N PRO A 53 -0.14 -18.30 12.64
CA PRO A 53 0.13 -19.65 12.18
C PRO A 53 -1.21 -20.30 11.83
N PHE A 54 -1.31 -20.93 10.70
CA PHE A 54 -2.35 -21.91 10.44
C PHE A 54 -1.77 -23.31 10.60
N SER A 55 -2.61 -24.23 11.07
CA SER A 55 -2.15 -25.58 11.32
C SER A 55 -1.77 -26.29 10.02
N ALA A 56 -0.59 -26.93 9.99
CA ALA A 56 -0.21 -27.79 8.88
C ALA A 56 -1.16 -28.99 8.66
N ALA A 57 -1.98 -29.32 9.68
CA ALA A 57 -3.02 -30.33 9.60
C ALA A 57 -4.33 -29.80 9.00
N THR A 58 -4.45 -28.49 8.69
CA THR A 58 -5.65 -27.97 8.02
C THR A 58 -5.77 -28.59 6.63
N PRO A 59 -6.86 -29.30 6.33
CA PRO A 59 -7.03 -29.91 5.02
C PRO A 59 -7.22 -28.81 3.97
N LEU A 60 -6.29 -28.73 3.03
CA LEU A 60 -6.33 -27.82 1.90
C LEU A 60 -6.39 -28.60 0.61
N LEU A 61 -7.15 -28.12 -0.35
CA LEU A 61 -7.13 -28.63 -1.72
C LEU A 61 -5.80 -28.25 -2.40
N ALA A 62 -5.37 -29.04 -3.37
CA ALA A 62 -4.30 -28.57 -4.25
C ALA A 62 -4.80 -27.35 -5.05
N PRO A 63 -3.95 -26.34 -5.31
CA PRO A 63 -4.35 -25.14 -6.06
C PRO A 63 -4.94 -25.48 -7.44
N THR A 64 -4.40 -26.50 -8.10
CA THR A 64 -4.90 -27.00 -9.40
C THR A 64 -6.29 -27.62 -9.28
N THR A 65 -6.58 -28.31 -8.18
CA THR A 65 -7.91 -28.86 -7.91
C THR A 65 -8.92 -27.76 -7.66
N ALA A 66 -8.54 -26.73 -6.87
CA ALA A 66 -9.38 -25.56 -6.62
C ALA A 66 -9.65 -24.77 -7.93
N ALA A 67 -8.66 -24.64 -8.80
CA ALA A 67 -8.82 -24.03 -10.13
C ALA A 67 -9.77 -24.83 -11.03
N ALA A 68 -9.59 -26.14 -11.10
CA ALA A 68 -10.44 -27.01 -11.90
C ALA A 68 -11.91 -26.98 -11.47
N ALA A 69 -12.19 -26.89 -10.16
CA ALA A 69 -13.54 -26.73 -9.63
C ALA A 69 -14.26 -25.46 -10.14
N LEU A 70 -13.51 -24.43 -10.55
CA LEU A 70 -14.01 -23.18 -11.12
C LEU A 70 -13.94 -23.16 -12.66
N GLY A 71 -13.55 -24.24 -13.31
CA GLY A 71 -13.35 -24.31 -14.76
C GLY A 71 -12.13 -23.52 -15.27
N ILE A 72 -11.18 -23.20 -14.39
CA ILE A 72 -9.94 -22.51 -14.76
C ILE A 72 -8.95 -23.54 -15.26
N GLY A 73 -8.67 -23.51 -16.58
CA GLY A 73 -7.77 -24.48 -17.22
C GLY A 73 -6.28 -24.16 -17.08
N GLU A 74 -5.92 -22.88 -16.99
CA GLU A 74 -4.53 -22.42 -16.94
C GLU A 74 -4.30 -21.45 -15.80
N LEU A 75 -3.21 -21.65 -15.04
CA LEU A 75 -2.73 -20.79 -13.98
C LEU A 75 -1.35 -20.27 -14.33
N THR A 76 -1.11 -18.98 -14.18
CA THR A 76 0.22 -18.37 -14.24
C THR A 76 0.88 -18.32 -12.87
N GLY A 77 0.11 -18.48 -11.81
CA GLY A 77 0.61 -18.55 -10.43
C GLY A 77 -0.48 -18.95 -9.44
N ALA A 78 -0.06 -19.44 -8.29
CA ALA A 78 -0.93 -19.71 -7.15
C ALA A 78 -0.20 -19.34 -5.86
N ARG A 79 -0.88 -18.62 -4.98
CA ARG A 79 -0.34 -18.21 -3.67
C ARG A 79 -1.36 -18.51 -2.57
N LEU A 80 -0.91 -19.19 -1.51
CA LEU A 80 -1.68 -19.33 -0.29
C LEU A 80 -1.56 -18.05 0.54
N VAL A 81 -2.67 -17.50 0.94
CA VAL A 81 -2.78 -16.29 1.76
C VAL A 81 -3.79 -16.50 2.88
N LEU A 82 -3.71 -15.70 3.93
CA LEU A 82 -4.77 -15.61 4.94
C LEU A 82 -5.70 -14.44 4.59
N ARG A 83 -6.94 -14.73 4.28
CA ARG A 83 -7.97 -13.74 4.03
C ARG A 83 -8.98 -13.76 5.17
N LEU A 84 -9.07 -12.68 5.94
CA LEU A 84 -9.89 -12.61 7.15
C LEU A 84 -9.64 -13.79 8.11
N GLY A 85 -8.36 -14.17 8.28
CA GLY A 85 -7.95 -15.28 9.14
C GLY A 85 -8.20 -16.69 8.59
N ARG A 86 -8.71 -16.83 7.35
CA ARG A 86 -8.95 -18.12 6.70
C ARG A 86 -7.99 -18.36 5.54
N PRO A 87 -7.49 -19.60 5.36
CA PRO A 87 -6.66 -19.93 4.22
C PRO A 87 -7.42 -19.75 2.91
N ALA A 88 -6.84 -19.02 1.99
CA ALA A 88 -7.38 -18.77 0.65
C ALA A 88 -6.27 -18.86 -0.37
N TYR A 89 -6.58 -19.28 -1.59
CA TYR A 89 -5.68 -19.18 -2.72
C TYR A 89 -5.97 -17.93 -3.52
N ARG A 90 -4.93 -17.17 -3.82
CA ARG A 90 -4.91 -16.25 -4.93
C ARG A 90 -4.41 -17.02 -6.13
N LEU A 91 -5.28 -17.23 -7.09
CA LEU A 91 -4.98 -17.90 -8.37
C LEU A 91 -4.80 -16.81 -9.42
N ASP A 92 -3.60 -16.70 -10.00
CA ASP A 92 -3.31 -15.76 -11.07
C ASP A 92 -3.65 -16.43 -12.41
N THR A 93 -4.55 -15.80 -13.19
CA THR A 93 -5.03 -16.30 -14.49
C THR A 93 -4.84 -15.24 -15.57
N ALA A 94 -4.98 -15.60 -16.83
CA ALA A 94 -4.93 -14.67 -17.95
C ALA A 94 -6.01 -13.56 -17.87
N ALA A 95 -7.15 -13.87 -17.22
CA ALA A 95 -8.25 -12.92 -17.02
C ALA A 95 -8.09 -12.07 -15.75
N GLY A 96 -7.01 -12.27 -14.98
CA GLY A 96 -6.73 -11.62 -13.72
C GLY A 96 -6.77 -12.55 -12.51
N PRO A 97 -6.50 -12.04 -11.31
CA PRO A 97 -6.45 -12.84 -10.10
C PRO A 97 -7.85 -13.24 -9.62
N VAL A 98 -7.97 -14.48 -9.14
CA VAL A 98 -9.20 -15.02 -8.55
C VAL A 98 -8.89 -15.50 -7.13
N MET A 99 -9.74 -15.12 -6.18
CA MET A 99 -9.65 -15.59 -4.80
C MET A 99 -10.55 -16.79 -4.57
N VAL A 100 -9.98 -17.83 -3.96
CA VAL A 100 -10.65 -19.11 -3.75
C VAL A 100 -10.41 -19.59 -2.33
N ASP A 101 -11.43 -20.08 -1.65
CA ASP A 101 -11.27 -20.75 -0.37
C ASP A 101 -10.39 -21.99 -0.53
N ALA A 102 -9.31 -22.08 0.24
CA ALA A 102 -8.32 -23.13 0.06
C ALA A 102 -8.80 -24.52 0.52
N ALA A 103 -9.83 -24.58 1.37
CA ALA A 103 -10.37 -25.85 1.86
C ALA A 103 -11.49 -26.39 0.96
N THR A 104 -12.32 -25.50 0.39
CA THR A 104 -13.54 -25.89 -0.34
C THR A 104 -13.42 -25.72 -1.85
N GLY A 105 -12.49 -24.91 -2.34
CA GLY A 105 -12.40 -24.56 -3.75
C GLY A 105 -13.47 -23.55 -4.21
N ALA A 106 -14.27 -23.03 -3.29
CA ALA A 106 -15.30 -22.06 -3.62
C ALA A 106 -14.71 -20.68 -3.94
N ARG A 107 -15.23 -20.00 -4.96
CA ARG A 107 -14.85 -18.63 -5.27
C ARG A 107 -15.25 -17.71 -4.13
N LEU A 108 -14.30 -16.89 -3.66
CA LEU A 108 -14.56 -15.90 -2.64
C LEU A 108 -15.07 -14.59 -3.28
N PRO A 109 -16.16 -14.01 -2.77
CA PRO A 109 -16.64 -12.73 -3.24
C PRO A 109 -15.67 -11.60 -2.88
N ALA A 110 -15.81 -10.44 -3.54
CA ALA A 110 -15.12 -9.23 -3.13
C ALA A 110 -15.48 -8.88 -1.67
N LEU A 111 -14.53 -8.25 -0.96
CA LEU A 111 -14.74 -7.79 0.40
C LEU A 111 -15.86 -6.74 0.45
N THR A 112 -16.69 -6.84 1.46
CA THR A 112 -17.66 -5.81 1.83
C THR A 112 -16.96 -4.63 2.51
N ALA A 113 -17.68 -3.52 2.71
CA ALA A 113 -17.18 -2.38 3.47
C ALA A 113 -16.82 -2.75 4.92
N GLU A 114 -17.61 -3.65 5.53
CA GLU A 114 -17.36 -4.13 6.89
C GLU A 114 -16.11 -5.01 6.98
N ASP A 115 -15.91 -5.89 6.00
CA ASP A 115 -14.68 -6.69 5.90
C ASP A 115 -13.44 -5.78 5.74
N ALA A 116 -13.52 -4.77 4.86
CA ALA A 116 -12.44 -3.83 4.65
C ALA A 116 -12.14 -2.99 5.90
N ARG A 117 -13.18 -2.61 6.64
CA ARG A 117 -13.04 -1.98 7.96
C ARG A 117 -12.30 -2.88 8.92
N ALA A 118 -12.66 -4.17 9.01
CA ALA A 118 -12.00 -5.12 9.89
C ALA A 118 -10.52 -5.31 9.53
N VAL A 119 -10.19 -5.41 8.24
CA VAL A 119 -8.80 -5.48 7.76
C VAL A 119 -8.02 -4.24 8.15
N ALA A 120 -8.58 -3.04 7.91
CA ALA A 120 -7.91 -1.79 8.22
C ALA A 120 -7.68 -1.60 9.73
N VAL A 121 -8.65 -1.98 10.56
CA VAL A 121 -8.54 -1.93 12.04
C VAL A 121 -7.47 -2.90 12.54
N ALA A 122 -7.37 -4.09 11.95
CA ALA A 122 -6.33 -5.06 12.31
C ALA A 122 -4.91 -4.55 11.95
N ASP A 123 -4.79 -3.82 10.84
CA ASP A 123 -3.53 -3.24 10.36
C ASP A 123 -3.11 -1.97 11.13
N TYR A 124 -4.08 -1.21 11.64
CA TYR A 124 -3.85 0.08 12.29
C TYR A 124 -3.33 -0.08 13.72
N ALA A 125 -2.13 0.48 13.99
CA ALA A 125 -1.52 0.44 15.32
C ALA A 125 -2.03 1.51 16.28
N GLY A 126 -2.80 2.49 15.79
CA GLY A 126 -3.36 3.56 16.63
C GLY A 126 -4.57 3.11 17.43
N ARG A 127 -5.20 4.06 18.12
CA ARG A 127 -6.40 3.83 18.95
C ARG A 127 -7.63 4.58 18.45
N ALA A 128 -7.50 5.31 17.34
CA ALA A 128 -8.61 6.08 16.79
C ALA A 128 -9.65 5.15 16.15
N GLU A 129 -10.91 5.57 16.22
CA GLU A 129 -12.02 4.88 15.57
C GLU A 129 -12.01 5.14 14.06
N VAL A 130 -12.68 4.29 13.32
CA VAL A 130 -12.93 4.49 11.89
C VAL A 130 -13.96 5.59 11.72
N ALA A 131 -13.57 6.66 11.02
CA ALA A 131 -14.43 7.80 10.71
C ALA A 131 -15.31 7.56 9.49
N ALA A 132 -14.75 6.90 8.45
CA ALA A 132 -15.49 6.63 7.22
C ALA A 132 -14.93 5.39 6.50
N VAL A 133 -15.79 4.70 5.77
CA VAL A 133 -15.44 3.64 4.82
C VAL A 133 -16.11 3.98 3.50
N THR A 134 -15.31 4.24 2.48
CA THR A 134 -15.79 4.63 1.15
C THR A 134 -15.13 3.78 0.06
N ARG A 135 -15.78 3.68 -1.09
CA ARG A 135 -15.19 2.98 -2.23
C ARG A 135 -14.51 3.99 -3.15
N GLN A 136 -13.23 3.80 -3.40
CA GLN A 136 -12.44 4.58 -4.33
C GLN A 136 -12.49 3.89 -5.68
N GLU A 137 -13.26 4.43 -6.62
CA GLU A 137 -13.46 3.86 -7.96
C GLU A 137 -12.47 4.44 -8.98
N GLU A 138 -11.92 5.63 -8.72
CA GLU A 138 -11.06 6.34 -9.65
C GLU A 138 -9.61 6.38 -9.16
N PRO A 139 -8.63 6.43 -10.10
CA PRO A 139 -7.24 6.64 -9.74
C PRO A 139 -7.05 7.97 -9.00
N ALA A 140 -6.29 7.96 -7.90
CA ALA A 140 -5.94 9.15 -7.14
C ALA A 140 -4.43 9.21 -6.89
N LEU A 141 -3.90 10.41 -6.68
CA LEU A 141 -2.47 10.60 -6.40
C LEU A 141 -2.03 9.84 -5.14
N GLU A 142 -2.93 9.72 -4.16
CA GLU A 142 -2.70 9.03 -2.89
C GLU A 142 -2.46 7.52 -3.08
N ILE A 143 -3.03 6.93 -4.13
CA ILE A 143 -2.93 5.49 -4.46
C ILE A 143 -2.11 5.24 -5.72
N ARG A 144 -1.19 6.19 -6.08
CA ARG A 144 -0.36 6.04 -7.27
C ARG A 144 0.31 4.66 -7.35
N GLY A 145 0.18 3.99 -8.50
CA GLY A 145 0.69 2.65 -8.74
C GLY A 145 -0.19 1.53 -8.18
N ARG A 146 -1.42 1.85 -7.77
CA ARG A 146 -2.47 0.89 -7.41
C ARG A 146 -3.67 1.09 -8.30
N GLU A 147 -4.31 0.00 -8.68
CA GLU A 147 -5.50 0.03 -9.54
C GLU A 147 -6.77 0.02 -8.69
N PRO A 148 -7.69 0.98 -8.92
CA PRO A 148 -9.02 0.90 -8.31
C PRO A 148 -9.85 -0.26 -8.95
N PRO A 149 -10.93 -0.70 -8.31
CA PRO A 149 -11.52 -0.12 -7.09
C PRO A 149 -10.80 -0.56 -5.82
N LEU A 150 -10.71 0.34 -4.84
CA LEU A 150 -10.18 0.08 -3.51
C LEU A 150 -11.17 0.52 -2.43
N TRP A 151 -11.19 -0.16 -1.29
CA TRP A 151 -11.84 0.37 -0.09
C TRP A 151 -10.91 1.37 0.59
N ARG A 152 -11.42 2.57 0.83
CA ARG A 152 -10.76 3.66 1.54
C ARG A 152 -11.34 3.73 2.95
N VAL A 153 -10.52 3.43 3.95
CA VAL A 153 -10.88 3.43 5.37
C VAL A 153 -10.13 4.57 6.06
N GLU A 154 -10.86 5.56 6.57
CA GLU A 154 -10.32 6.72 7.26
C GLU A 154 -10.44 6.58 8.76
N PHE A 155 -9.39 6.93 9.50
CA PHE A 155 -9.38 6.95 10.96
C PHE A 155 -9.52 8.39 11.48
N ALA A 156 -10.25 8.54 12.60
CA ALA A 156 -10.47 9.81 13.27
C ALA A 156 -9.26 10.22 14.13
N ASP A 157 -8.04 10.08 13.58
CA ASP A 157 -6.82 10.53 14.25
C ASP A 157 -6.38 11.91 13.75
N GLY A 158 -5.51 12.59 14.51
CA GLY A 158 -5.03 13.94 14.16
C GLY A 158 -4.21 14.01 12.87
N ARG A 159 -3.83 12.86 12.30
CA ARG A 159 -3.07 12.74 11.04
C ARG A 159 -3.94 12.28 9.88
N ARG A 160 -5.24 12.06 10.09
CA ARG A 160 -6.18 11.58 9.07
C ARG A 160 -5.64 10.33 8.38
N THR A 161 -5.18 9.35 9.20
CA THR A 161 -4.66 8.09 8.67
C THR A 161 -5.72 7.41 7.80
N THR A 162 -5.33 7.04 6.60
CA THR A 162 -6.19 6.37 5.62
C THR A 162 -5.52 5.07 5.19
N VAL A 163 -6.27 3.98 5.26
CA VAL A 163 -5.86 2.65 4.80
C VAL A 163 -6.68 2.27 3.59
N TYR A 164 -5.99 1.88 2.53
CA TYR A 164 -6.62 1.38 1.31
C TYR A 164 -6.54 -0.13 1.26
N VAL A 165 -7.68 -0.80 1.09
CA VAL A 165 -7.80 -2.27 1.08
C VAL A 165 -8.28 -2.71 -0.28
N ASP A 166 -7.60 -3.68 -0.88
CA ASP A 166 -8.01 -4.31 -2.12
C ASP A 166 -9.24 -5.20 -1.87
N PRO A 167 -10.38 -4.93 -2.51
CA PRO A 167 -11.60 -5.71 -2.32
C PRO A 167 -11.49 -7.16 -2.79
N ALA A 168 -10.61 -7.47 -3.72
CA ALA A 168 -10.43 -8.81 -4.22
C ALA A 168 -9.58 -9.66 -3.27
N SER A 169 -8.37 -9.20 -2.95
CA SER A 169 -7.42 -9.97 -2.13
C SER A 169 -7.64 -9.80 -0.62
N GLY A 170 -8.15 -8.66 -0.18
CA GLY A 170 -8.18 -8.27 1.23
C GLY A 170 -6.83 -7.75 1.75
N GLU A 171 -5.86 -7.54 0.88
CA GLU A 171 -4.57 -6.99 1.27
C GLU A 171 -4.64 -5.46 1.41
N VAL A 172 -3.83 -4.92 2.33
CA VAL A 172 -3.65 -3.48 2.45
C VAL A 172 -2.77 -3.00 1.29
N ALA A 173 -3.40 -2.30 0.35
CA ALA A 173 -2.77 -1.79 -0.87
C ALA A 173 -1.89 -0.56 -0.62
N ALA A 174 -2.34 0.35 0.25
CA ALA A 174 -1.61 1.57 0.60
C ALA A 174 -2.03 2.11 1.96
N ARG A 175 -1.14 2.90 2.58
CA ARG A 175 -1.41 3.71 3.77
C ARG A 175 -1.04 5.14 3.46
N ARG A 176 -1.80 6.09 4.02
CA ARG A 176 -1.52 7.52 3.90
C ARG A 176 -1.84 8.22 5.20
N ASN A 177 -1.12 9.27 5.48
CA ASN A 177 -1.38 10.19 6.57
C ASN A 177 -1.07 11.62 6.10
N VAL A 178 -1.63 12.60 6.79
CA VAL A 178 -1.23 14.01 6.65
C VAL A 178 -0.12 14.24 7.66
N LEU A 179 1.05 14.68 7.17
CA LEU A 179 2.22 15.02 7.98
C LEU A 179 2.05 16.36 8.67
#